data_e4b46208f5d402a59c24de09875de352
#
_entry.id   e4b46208f5d402a59c24de09875de352
#
_cell.length_a   1.000
_cell.length_b   1.000
_cell.length_c   1.000
_cell.angle_alpha   90.00
_cell.angle_beta   90.00
_cell.angle_gamma   90.00
#
_symmetry.space_group_name_H-M   'P 1'
#
loop_
_entity.id
_entity.type
_entity.pdbx_description
1 polymer ?
#
loop_
_entity_poly.entity_id
_entity_poly.type
_entity_poly.pdbx_seq_one_letter_code
_entity_poly.pdbx_strand_id
1 'polypeptide(L)'
;SSDLRKQKTFKDRQINRFVFCIVVQIIMMPILLYFQYECYPFSFIFNFLMLPLVTAGFTAGFLSAFLPVFLFSVPASVLFSLIVAGTKLSRRLPVQNLVLGKPSFLWIILFYTGLCLMYKTLKKRSYLKYACLLACGCFLALDVQKGQDKISFLDVGQGDCIALSLNRQDMILVDGGSSSKQDVGRYIIAPYVKSQGYQAIRAAVITHLDSDHYSGIKELLPSGMLKRLYLPRVKKDNAYMEIEKEAEQYHVPLGYLSMGSKFSGTDWSMECLHPKPDTGLEKNSASLVF
;
A
#
# COMPACT_ATOMS: atom_id res chain seq x y z
N SER A 1 -29.28 -16.24 39.88
CA SER A 1 -28.25 -17.28 39.49
C SER A 1 -28.30 -17.59 37.98
N SER A 2 -29.48 -17.69 37.35
CA SER A 2 -29.63 -17.96 35.90
C SER A 2 -29.13 -16.80 35.00
N ASP A 3 -29.33 -15.55 35.39
CA ASP A 3 -28.93 -14.35 34.63
C ASP A 3 -27.42 -14.14 34.64
N LEU A 4 -26.74 -14.41 35.76
CA LEU A 4 -25.28 -14.35 35.84
C LEU A 4 -24.62 -15.42 34.96
N ARG A 5 -25.24 -16.62 34.87
CA ARG A 5 -24.77 -17.71 34.01
C ARG A 5 -24.96 -17.35 32.52
N LYS A 6 -26.09 -16.73 32.17
CA LYS A 6 -26.33 -16.21 30.80
C LYS A 6 -25.40 -15.07 30.43
N GLN A 7 -25.14 -14.12 31.32
CA GLN A 7 -24.20 -13.01 31.10
C GLN A 7 -22.76 -13.50 30.92
N LYS A 8 -22.30 -14.47 31.75
CA LYS A 8 -20.98 -15.08 31.60
C LYS A 8 -20.81 -15.76 30.24
N THR A 9 -21.82 -16.52 29.83
CA THR A 9 -21.83 -17.22 28.54
C THR A 9 -21.81 -16.23 27.34
N PHE A 10 -22.54 -15.11 27.44
CA PHE A 10 -22.52 -14.08 26.37
C PHE A 10 -21.15 -13.41 26.28
N LYS A 11 -20.57 -12.98 27.39
CA LYS A 11 -19.23 -12.39 27.46
C LYS A 11 -18.18 -13.33 26.90
N ASP A 12 -18.23 -14.62 27.28
CA ASP A 12 -17.29 -15.62 26.76
C ASP A 12 -17.42 -15.81 25.26
N ARG A 13 -18.64 -15.76 24.69
CA ARG A 13 -18.85 -15.82 23.24
C ARG A 13 -18.26 -14.62 22.51
N GLN A 14 -18.41 -13.40 23.04
CA GLN A 14 -17.83 -12.20 22.42
C GLN A 14 -16.30 -12.22 22.48
N ILE A 15 -15.73 -12.63 23.60
CA ILE A 15 -14.28 -12.79 23.74
C ILE A 15 -13.76 -13.82 22.73
N ASN A 16 -14.41 -14.95 22.59
CA ASN A 16 -14.00 -15.98 21.64
C ASN A 16 -14.09 -15.50 20.18
N ARG A 17 -15.13 -14.73 19.82
CA ARG A 17 -15.22 -14.11 18.48
C ARG A 17 -14.10 -13.12 18.23
N PHE A 18 -13.78 -12.28 19.20
CA PHE A 18 -12.71 -11.32 19.09
C PHE A 18 -11.34 -12.00 18.92
N VAL A 19 -11.06 -13.00 19.77
CA VAL A 19 -9.85 -13.83 19.67
C VAL A 19 -9.78 -14.52 18.31
N PHE A 20 -10.91 -15.06 17.82
CA PHE A 20 -10.97 -15.67 16.49
C PHE A 20 -10.57 -14.70 15.38
N CYS A 21 -11.05 -13.44 15.40
CA CYS A 21 -10.65 -12.42 14.43
C CYS A 21 -9.14 -12.16 14.44
N ILE A 22 -8.54 -12.10 15.63
CA ILE A 22 -7.08 -11.92 15.78
C ILE A 22 -6.32 -13.13 15.20
N VAL A 23 -6.75 -14.34 15.54
CA VAL A 23 -6.10 -15.58 15.07
C VAL A 23 -6.16 -15.68 13.54
N VAL A 24 -7.32 -15.42 12.95
CA VAL A 24 -7.48 -15.40 11.49
C VAL A 24 -6.57 -14.36 10.85
N GLN A 25 -6.51 -13.15 11.43
CA GLN A 25 -5.63 -12.09 10.93
C GLN A 25 -4.15 -12.52 10.91
N ILE A 26 -3.67 -13.13 12.00
CA ILE A 26 -2.28 -13.59 12.11
C ILE A 26 -2.01 -14.73 11.12
N ILE A 27 -2.92 -15.70 11.01
CA ILE A 27 -2.76 -16.83 10.08
C ILE A 27 -2.73 -16.36 8.62
N MET A 28 -3.58 -15.39 8.27
CA MET A 28 -3.65 -14.85 6.90
C MET A 28 -2.52 -13.86 6.57
N MET A 29 -1.82 -13.32 7.58
CA MET A 29 -0.82 -12.27 7.40
C MET A 29 0.28 -12.61 6.38
N PRO A 30 0.92 -13.81 6.39
CA PRO A 30 1.96 -14.12 5.41
C PRO A 30 1.48 -14.12 3.97
N ILE A 31 0.24 -14.61 3.75
CA ILE A 31 -0.38 -14.63 2.42
C ILE A 31 -0.69 -13.20 1.96
N LEU A 32 -1.27 -12.37 2.85
CA LEU A 32 -1.56 -10.98 2.55
C LEU A 32 -0.28 -10.20 2.23
N LEU A 33 0.77 -10.37 3.02
CA LEU A 33 2.07 -9.73 2.77
C LEU A 33 2.70 -10.19 1.46
N TYR A 34 2.54 -11.46 1.08
CA TYR A 34 3.09 -11.97 -0.17
C TYR A 34 2.45 -11.34 -1.41
N PHE A 35 1.13 -11.07 -1.37
CA PHE A 35 0.38 -10.54 -2.51
C PHE A 35 0.14 -9.03 -2.46
N GLN A 36 0.00 -8.45 -1.26
CA GLN A 36 -0.36 -7.04 -1.09
C GLN A 36 0.80 -6.19 -0.55
N TYR A 37 1.87 -6.84 0.00
CA TYR A 37 3.07 -6.20 0.55
C TYR A 37 2.82 -5.32 1.77
N GLU A 38 1.59 -5.26 2.25
CA GLU A 38 1.17 -4.42 3.38
C GLU A 38 0.23 -5.18 4.31
N CYS A 39 0.23 -4.81 5.57
CA CYS A 39 -0.73 -5.33 6.54
C CYS A 39 -1.51 -4.18 7.19
N TYR A 40 -2.69 -4.51 7.68
CA TYR A 40 -3.61 -3.59 8.34
C TYR A 40 -3.74 -4.01 9.82
N PRO A 41 -2.93 -3.46 10.74
CA PRO A 41 -2.85 -3.94 12.12
C PRO A 41 -4.19 -3.95 12.84
N PHE A 42 -5.05 -2.98 12.54
CA PHE A 42 -6.37 -2.84 13.20
C PHE A 42 -7.53 -3.53 12.47
N SER A 43 -7.26 -4.29 11.40
CA SER A 43 -8.32 -4.95 10.63
C SER A 43 -9.13 -5.96 11.45
N PHE A 44 -8.55 -6.58 12.48
CA PHE A 44 -9.27 -7.49 13.37
C PHE A 44 -10.40 -6.77 14.14
N ILE A 45 -10.24 -5.49 14.51
CA ILE A 45 -11.28 -4.69 15.16
C ILE A 45 -12.41 -4.44 14.17
N PHE A 46 -12.06 -4.03 12.95
CA PHE A 46 -13.05 -3.81 11.89
C PHE A 46 -13.77 -5.10 11.52
N ASN A 47 -13.06 -6.22 11.39
CA ASN A 47 -13.65 -7.51 11.12
C ASN A 47 -14.63 -7.91 12.23
N PHE A 48 -14.28 -7.72 13.51
CA PHE A 48 -15.14 -8.01 14.63
C PHE A 48 -16.45 -7.20 14.59
N LEU A 49 -16.37 -5.92 14.22
CA LEU A 49 -17.52 -5.01 14.15
C LEU A 49 -18.33 -5.17 12.85
N MET A 50 -17.65 -5.33 11.73
CA MET A 50 -18.27 -5.30 10.40
C MET A 50 -18.86 -6.65 9.99
N LEU A 51 -18.24 -7.79 10.36
CA LEU A 51 -18.73 -9.11 9.96
C LEU A 51 -20.20 -9.35 10.32
N PRO A 52 -20.68 -9.02 11.54
CA PRO A 52 -22.10 -9.16 11.87
C PRO A 52 -23.01 -8.29 11.00
N LEU A 53 -22.58 -7.04 10.71
CA LEU A 53 -23.34 -6.12 9.87
C LEU A 53 -23.39 -6.59 8.41
N VAL A 54 -22.27 -7.06 7.89
CA VAL A 54 -22.19 -7.63 6.53
C VAL A 54 -23.08 -8.86 6.42
N THR A 55 -23.01 -9.77 7.40
CA THR A 55 -23.85 -10.98 7.42
C THR A 55 -25.33 -10.62 7.46
N ALA A 56 -25.73 -9.72 8.35
CA ALA A 56 -27.12 -9.28 8.45
C ALA A 56 -27.60 -8.55 7.19
N GLY A 57 -26.76 -7.64 6.64
CA GLY A 57 -27.07 -6.90 5.41
C GLY A 57 -27.20 -7.80 4.19
N PHE A 58 -26.28 -8.78 4.06
CA PHE A 58 -26.34 -9.76 2.99
C PHE A 58 -27.59 -10.65 3.08
N THR A 59 -27.91 -11.14 4.30
CA THR A 59 -29.10 -11.95 4.55
C THR A 59 -30.37 -11.16 4.24
N ALA A 60 -30.48 -9.92 4.71
CA ALA A 60 -31.64 -9.06 4.42
C ALA A 60 -31.75 -8.75 2.92
N GLY A 61 -30.64 -8.46 2.25
CA GLY A 61 -30.59 -8.24 0.80
C GLY A 61 -31.02 -9.48 0.01
N PHE A 62 -30.54 -10.66 0.41
CA PHE A 62 -30.93 -11.92 -0.22
C PHE A 62 -32.42 -12.21 -0.04
N LEU A 63 -32.94 -12.05 1.19
CA LEU A 63 -34.37 -12.26 1.45
C LEU A 63 -35.26 -11.27 0.68
N SER A 64 -34.81 -10.04 0.44
CA SER A 64 -35.57 -9.05 -0.34
C SER A 64 -35.78 -9.46 -1.79
N ALA A 65 -35.00 -10.40 -2.33
CA ALA A 65 -35.18 -10.94 -3.68
C ALA A 65 -36.33 -11.96 -3.76
N PHE A 66 -36.71 -12.59 -2.65
CA PHE A 66 -37.72 -13.66 -2.63
C PHE A 66 -39.00 -13.31 -1.85
N LEU A 67 -38.95 -12.25 -1.02
CA LEU A 67 -40.04 -11.81 -0.15
C LEU A 67 -40.46 -10.37 -0.49
N PRO A 68 -41.58 -9.86 0.05
CA PRO A 68 -42.01 -8.48 -0.21
C PRO A 68 -40.86 -7.48 0.01
N VAL A 69 -40.48 -6.81 -1.05
CA VAL A 69 -39.24 -6.00 -1.16
C VAL A 69 -39.12 -4.97 -0.04
N PHE A 70 -40.22 -4.30 0.33
CA PHE A 70 -40.19 -3.22 1.32
C PHE A 70 -39.82 -3.67 2.73
N LEU A 71 -40.09 -4.93 3.12
CA LEU A 71 -39.80 -5.45 4.46
C LEU A 71 -38.30 -5.66 4.71
N PHE A 72 -37.54 -6.00 3.66
CA PHE A 72 -36.13 -6.37 3.77
C PHE A 72 -35.18 -5.38 3.09
N SER A 73 -35.65 -4.65 2.06
CA SER A 73 -34.81 -3.71 1.32
C SER A 73 -34.39 -2.50 2.15
N VAL A 74 -35.29 -1.97 2.98
CA VAL A 74 -34.96 -0.82 3.86
C VAL A 74 -33.94 -1.24 4.93
N PRO A 75 -34.12 -2.31 5.71
CA PRO A 75 -33.08 -2.80 6.60
C PRO A 75 -31.75 -3.10 5.93
N ALA A 76 -31.77 -3.72 4.73
CA ALA A 76 -30.57 -3.99 3.97
C ALA A 76 -29.84 -2.68 3.60
N SER A 77 -30.55 -1.67 3.07
CA SER A 77 -29.95 -0.41 2.68
C SER A 77 -29.33 0.36 3.87
N VAL A 78 -29.98 0.33 5.03
CA VAL A 78 -29.45 0.91 6.27
C VAL A 78 -28.17 0.19 6.69
N LEU A 79 -28.15 -1.15 6.69
CA LEU A 79 -26.97 -1.95 7.05
C LEU A 79 -25.81 -1.67 6.08
N PHE A 80 -26.06 -1.64 4.77
CA PHE A 80 -25.02 -1.28 3.79
C PHE A 80 -24.51 0.15 3.96
N SER A 81 -25.39 1.11 4.29
CA SER A 81 -24.97 2.48 4.60
C SER A 81 -24.07 2.55 5.82
N LEU A 82 -24.34 1.77 6.87
CA LEU A 82 -23.48 1.65 8.05
C LEU A 82 -22.12 1.02 7.71
N ILE A 83 -22.10 0.00 6.85
CA ILE A 83 -20.85 -0.62 6.37
C ILE A 83 -20.01 0.42 5.60
N VAL A 84 -20.63 1.17 4.68
CA VAL A 84 -19.94 2.23 3.93
C VAL A 84 -19.43 3.34 4.86
N ALA A 85 -20.22 3.74 5.85
CA ALA A 85 -19.80 4.73 6.85
C ALA A 85 -18.61 4.21 7.68
N GLY A 86 -18.65 2.95 8.11
CA GLY A 86 -17.54 2.30 8.82
C GLY A 86 -16.26 2.25 7.99
N THR A 87 -16.34 1.90 6.71
CA THR A 87 -15.18 1.91 5.81
C THR A 87 -14.62 3.31 5.55
N LYS A 88 -15.48 4.33 5.47
CA LYS A 88 -15.03 5.73 5.39
C LYS A 88 -14.34 6.19 6.68
N LEU A 89 -14.87 5.78 7.83
CA LEU A 89 -14.27 6.08 9.14
C LEU A 89 -12.89 5.41 9.27
N SER A 90 -12.74 4.15 8.81
CA SER A 90 -11.46 3.45 8.87
C SER A 90 -10.34 4.19 8.14
N ARG A 91 -10.66 4.85 7.01
CA ARG A 91 -9.69 5.63 6.23
C ARG A 91 -9.15 6.88 6.95
N ARG A 92 -9.81 7.33 8.02
CA ARG A 92 -9.39 8.50 8.82
C ARG A 92 -8.45 8.13 9.96
N LEU A 93 -8.21 6.85 10.20
CA LEU A 93 -7.29 6.42 11.25
C LEU A 93 -5.84 6.74 10.84
N PRO A 94 -5.00 7.22 11.78
CA PRO A 94 -3.64 7.66 11.48
C PRO A 94 -2.70 6.52 11.08
N VAL A 95 -3.01 5.28 11.46
CA VAL A 95 -2.24 4.08 11.11
C VAL A 95 -3.17 3.11 10.38
N GLN A 96 -3.24 3.26 9.08
CA GLN A 96 -4.11 2.41 8.25
C GLN A 96 -3.42 1.13 7.81
N ASN A 97 -2.21 1.27 7.28
CA ASN A 97 -1.43 0.17 6.73
C ASN A 97 0.04 0.30 7.08
N LEU A 98 0.69 -0.83 7.25
CA LEU A 98 2.13 -0.97 7.38
C LEU A 98 2.64 -1.69 6.13
N VAL A 99 3.43 -1.00 5.33
CA VAL A 99 4.11 -1.61 4.19
C VAL A 99 5.33 -2.35 4.74
N LEU A 100 5.27 -3.68 4.67
CA LEU A 100 6.30 -4.56 5.19
C LEU A 100 7.12 -5.22 4.08
N GLY A 101 6.73 -5.02 2.82
CA GLY A 101 7.40 -5.65 1.69
C GLY A 101 6.97 -7.09 1.45
N LYS A 102 7.61 -7.72 0.46
CA LYS A 102 7.34 -9.11 0.09
C LYS A 102 8.20 -10.05 0.93
N PRO A 103 7.61 -10.90 1.79
CA PRO A 103 8.37 -11.90 2.53
C PRO A 103 8.94 -12.95 1.57
N SER A 104 10.09 -13.53 1.92
CA SER A 104 10.62 -14.65 1.16
C SER A 104 9.74 -15.90 1.34
N PHE A 105 9.70 -16.74 0.32
CA PHE A 105 8.91 -17.97 0.37
C PHE A 105 9.34 -18.90 1.52
N LEU A 106 10.64 -18.92 1.81
CA LEU A 106 11.19 -19.68 2.94
C LEU A 106 10.61 -19.24 4.28
N TRP A 107 10.47 -17.92 4.50
CA TRP A 107 9.87 -17.38 5.73
C TRP A 107 8.41 -17.77 5.88
N ILE A 108 7.66 -17.81 4.79
CA ILE A 108 6.26 -18.27 4.81
C ILE A 108 6.19 -19.74 5.24
N ILE A 109 7.07 -20.60 4.69
CA ILE A 109 7.16 -22.01 5.07
C ILE A 109 7.51 -22.14 6.56
N LEU A 110 8.53 -21.42 7.02
CA LEU A 110 8.98 -21.45 8.42
C LEU A 110 7.86 -20.98 9.36
N PHE A 111 7.12 -19.96 8.99
CA PHE A 111 5.98 -19.48 9.77
C PHE A 111 4.92 -20.57 9.94
N TYR A 112 4.43 -21.18 8.85
CA TYR A 112 3.39 -22.20 8.95
C TYR A 112 3.89 -23.49 9.60
N THR A 113 5.15 -23.85 9.38
CA THR A 113 5.78 -24.99 10.08
C THR A 113 5.83 -24.73 11.59
N GLY A 114 6.25 -23.52 11.99
CA GLY A 114 6.24 -23.07 13.38
C GLY A 114 4.85 -23.14 14.01
N LEU A 115 3.82 -22.67 13.29
CA LEU A 115 2.42 -22.78 13.73
C LEU A 115 1.99 -24.23 13.95
N CYS A 116 2.31 -25.13 13.01
CA CYS A 116 1.97 -26.54 13.12
C CYS A 116 2.66 -27.21 14.32
N LEU A 117 3.95 -26.96 14.51
CA LEU A 117 4.72 -27.48 15.65
C LEU A 117 4.15 -26.95 16.98
N MET A 118 3.89 -25.65 17.03
CA MET A 118 3.28 -25.01 18.20
C MET A 118 1.91 -25.60 18.55
N TYR A 119 1.07 -25.84 17.56
CA TYR A 119 -0.23 -26.47 17.78
C TYR A 119 -0.10 -27.88 18.39
N LYS A 120 0.89 -28.65 17.93
CA LYS A 120 1.15 -30.01 18.46
C LYS A 120 1.69 -29.98 19.89
N THR A 121 2.68 -29.11 20.15
CA THR A 121 3.43 -29.10 21.42
C THR A 121 2.65 -28.44 22.57
N LEU A 122 1.90 -27.37 22.28
CA LEU A 122 1.24 -26.54 23.29
C LEU A 122 -0.25 -26.92 23.51
N LYS A 123 -0.64 -28.17 23.22
CA LYS A 123 -2.03 -28.64 23.27
C LYS A 123 -2.76 -28.34 24.60
N LYS A 124 -2.04 -28.27 25.73
CA LYS A 124 -2.60 -28.02 27.07
C LYS A 124 -2.46 -26.56 27.58
N ARG A 125 -1.62 -25.72 27.01
CA ARG A 125 -1.32 -24.35 27.51
C ARG A 125 -1.78 -23.29 26.51
N SER A 126 -3.02 -22.81 26.62
CA SER A 126 -3.60 -21.90 25.61
C SER A 126 -2.91 -20.55 25.54
N TYR A 127 -2.45 -19.94 26.65
CA TYR A 127 -1.75 -18.65 26.66
C TYR A 127 -0.41 -18.68 25.93
N LEU A 128 0.34 -19.80 26.02
CA LEU A 128 1.57 -19.96 25.27
C LEU A 128 1.34 -20.00 23.75
N LYS A 129 0.23 -20.57 23.29
CA LYS A 129 -0.13 -20.59 21.86
C LYS A 129 -0.31 -19.18 21.31
N TYR A 130 -1.00 -18.32 22.04
CA TYR A 130 -1.21 -16.93 21.62
C TYR A 130 0.09 -16.12 21.64
N ALA A 131 0.93 -16.32 22.66
CA ALA A 131 2.23 -15.67 22.74
C ALA A 131 3.15 -16.09 21.57
N CYS A 132 3.19 -17.38 21.23
CA CYS A 132 3.95 -17.87 20.09
C CYS A 132 3.39 -17.40 18.74
N LEU A 133 2.05 -17.35 18.60
CA LEU A 133 1.40 -16.78 17.43
C LEU A 133 1.81 -15.31 17.21
N LEU A 134 1.80 -14.54 18.29
CA LEU A 134 2.25 -13.14 18.26
C LEU A 134 3.74 -13.05 17.90
N ALA A 135 4.58 -13.88 18.51
CA ALA A 135 6.01 -13.93 18.20
C ALA A 135 6.29 -14.31 16.75
N CYS A 136 5.58 -15.30 16.19
CA CYS A 136 5.66 -15.66 14.78
C CYS A 136 5.21 -14.51 13.87
N GLY A 137 4.15 -13.78 14.24
CA GLY A 137 3.71 -12.59 13.50
C GLY A 137 4.76 -11.46 13.53
N CYS A 138 5.36 -11.21 14.68
CA CYS A 138 6.46 -10.24 14.81
C CYS A 138 7.70 -10.67 14.01
N PHE A 139 8.01 -11.97 13.99
CA PHE A 139 9.14 -12.50 13.25
C PHE A 139 9.00 -12.29 11.73
N LEU A 140 7.80 -12.44 11.18
CA LEU A 140 7.54 -12.10 9.77
C LEU A 140 7.78 -10.62 9.47
N ALA A 141 7.47 -9.74 10.43
CA ALA A 141 7.73 -8.31 10.28
C ALA A 141 9.23 -7.98 10.27
N LEU A 142 10.09 -8.85 10.79
CA LEU A 142 11.54 -8.67 10.81
C LEU A 142 12.23 -9.11 9.51
N ASP A 143 11.61 -9.97 8.69
CA ASP A 143 12.16 -10.42 7.40
C ASP A 143 12.02 -9.38 6.28
N VAL A 144 11.51 -8.21 6.59
CA VAL A 144 11.46 -7.13 5.61
C VAL A 144 12.89 -6.74 5.24
N GLN A 145 13.35 -7.31 4.14
CA GLN A 145 14.58 -6.88 3.48
C GLN A 145 14.37 -5.48 2.91
N LYS A 146 14.41 -4.48 3.78
CA LYS A 146 14.62 -3.11 3.32
C LYS A 146 15.96 -3.09 2.60
N GLY A 147 15.85 -2.86 1.30
CA GLY A 147 16.77 -3.12 0.24
C GLY A 147 18.25 -2.85 0.51
N GLN A 148 19.03 -3.66 -0.10
CA GLN A 148 20.36 -3.30 -0.57
C GLN A 148 20.22 -2.18 -1.59
N ASP A 149 21.22 -1.33 -1.74
CA ASP A 149 21.27 -0.36 -2.81
C ASP A 149 21.11 -1.07 -4.14
N LYS A 150 20.08 -0.67 -4.87
CA LYS A 150 19.63 -1.41 -6.04
C LYS A 150 19.06 -0.47 -7.08
N ILE A 151 19.45 -0.66 -8.32
CA ILE A 151 18.82 -0.06 -9.49
C ILE A 151 17.96 -1.11 -10.17
N SER A 152 16.72 -0.79 -10.42
CA SER A 152 15.76 -1.70 -11.06
C SER A 152 15.06 -1.03 -12.21
N PHE A 153 15.09 -1.67 -13.36
CA PHE A 153 14.34 -1.28 -14.54
C PHE A 153 13.01 -2.02 -14.54
N LEU A 154 11.90 -1.30 -14.49
CA LEU A 154 10.58 -1.91 -14.42
C LEU A 154 10.01 -2.10 -15.82
N ASP A 155 9.43 -3.27 -16.09
CA ASP A 155 8.69 -3.53 -17.33
C ASP A 155 7.34 -2.80 -17.31
N VAL A 156 7.37 -1.57 -17.77
CA VAL A 156 6.18 -0.72 -17.97
C VAL A 156 5.61 -0.85 -19.40
N GLY A 157 6.20 -1.67 -20.26
CA GLY A 157 5.89 -1.77 -21.69
C GLY A 157 6.69 -0.78 -22.52
N GLN A 158 6.06 -0.07 -23.47
CA GLN A 158 6.71 1.00 -24.21
C GLN A 158 6.77 2.25 -23.33
N GLY A 159 7.93 2.48 -22.72
CA GLY A 159 8.20 3.57 -21.81
C GLY A 159 9.32 3.22 -20.85
N ASP A 160 9.68 4.16 -19.99
CA ASP A 160 10.78 4.01 -19.04
C ASP A 160 10.32 4.15 -17.59
N CYS A 161 10.89 3.32 -16.73
CA CYS A 161 10.76 3.45 -15.29
C CYS A 161 11.96 2.82 -14.59
N ILE A 162 12.78 3.66 -13.96
CA ILE A 162 13.93 3.24 -13.17
C ILE A 162 13.65 3.52 -11.71
N ALA A 163 13.72 2.48 -10.89
CA ALA A 163 13.56 2.59 -9.45
C ALA A 163 14.92 2.41 -8.75
N LEU A 164 15.31 3.41 -7.97
CA LEU A 164 16.53 3.43 -7.19
C LEU A 164 16.17 3.23 -5.73
N SER A 165 16.54 2.08 -5.18
CA SER A 165 16.48 1.80 -3.74
C SER A 165 17.82 2.19 -3.14
N LEU A 166 17.87 3.21 -2.27
CA LEU A 166 19.09 3.77 -1.74
C LEU A 166 19.07 3.75 -0.21
N ASN A 167 20.17 3.30 0.38
CA ASN A 167 20.43 3.33 1.81
C ASN A 167 19.26 2.79 2.68
N ARG A 168 18.51 1.79 2.20
CA ARG A 168 17.34 1.17 2.88
C ARG A 168 16.23 2.15 3.28
N GLN A 169 16.33 3.43 2.96
CA GLN A 169 15.40 4.47 3.38
C GLN A 169 14.74 5.18 2.22
N ASP A 170 15.47 5.38 1.12
CA ASP A 170 15.07 6.22 0.02
C ASP A 170 14.70 5.38 -1.21
N MET A 171 13.48 5.59 -1.70
CA MET A 171 13.02 5.11 -2.99
C MET A 171 12.90 6.31 -3.92
N ILE A 172 13.65 6.30 -5.01
CA ILE A 172 13.62 7.35 -6.05
C ILE A 172 13.18 6.70 -7.36
N LEU A 173 12.34 7.38 -8.09
CA LEU A 173 11.98 7.03 -9.45
C LEU A 173 12.63 7.99 -10.44
N VAL A 174 13.15 7.47 -11.51
CA VAL A 174 13.52 8.23 -12.70
C VAL A 174 12.63 7.73 -13.81
N ASP A 175 11.75 8.60 -14.28
CA ASP A 175 10.62 8.30 -15.13
C ASP A 175 9.65 7.25 -14.55
N GLY A 176 8.56 7.01 -15.21
CA GLY A 176 7.55 6.06 -14.79
C GLY A 176 6.30 6.22 -15.64
N GLY A 177 6.42 6.00 -16.93
CA GLY A 177 5.31 6.10 -17.85
C GLY A 177 5.23 4.92 -18.81
N SER A 178 4.18 4.89 -19.60
CA SER A 178 3.99 3.94 -20.68
C SER A 178 3.03 4.48 -21.73
N SER A 179 3.35 4.23 -22.99
CA SER A 179 2.45 4.48 -24.12
C SER A 179 1.64 3.24 -24.54
N SER A 180 2.02 2.04 -24.05
CA SER A 180 1.39 0.77 -24.43
C SER A 180 0.56 0.13 -23.31
N LYS A 181 0.80 0.49 -22.04
CA LYS A 181 0.06 -0.02 -20.89
C LYS A 181 -0.60 1.14 -20.14
N GLN A 182 -1.84 0.94 -19.68
CA GLN A 182 -2.55 1.89 -18.83
C GLN A 182 -2.33 1.55 -17.36
N ASP A 183 -2.54 2.53 -16.48
CA ASP A 183 -2.48 2.40 -15.01
C ASP A 183 -1.16 1.80 -14.49
N VAL A 184 -0.03 2.06 -15.17
CA VAL A 184 1.29 1.52 -14.77
C VAL A 184 1.74 2.03 -13.41
N GLY A 185 1.38 3.25 -13.05
CA GLY A 185 1.62 3.80 -11.72
C GLY A 185 0.95 2.97 -10.64
N ARG A 186 -0.31 2.62 -10.85
CA ARG A 186 -1.14 1.89 -9.90
C ARG A 186 -0.83 0.40 -9.83
N TYR A 187 -0.59 -0.27 -10.98
CA TYR A 187 -0.50 -1.74 -11.02
C TYR A 187 0.92 -2.27 -11.17
N ILE A 188 1.90 -1.44 -11.51
CA ILE A 188 3.31 -1.84 -11.65
C ILE A 188 4.18 -1.10 -10.63
N ILE A 189 4.20 0.24 -10.66
CA ILE A 189 5.14 1.04 -9.88
C ILE A 189 4.81 0.97 -8.39
N ALA A 190 3.57 1.30 -7.98
CA ALA A 190 3.19 1.28 -6.56
C ALA A 190 3.33 -0.11 -5.92
N PRO A 191 2.89 -1.22 -6.56
CA PRO A 191 3.15 -2.57 -6.04
C PRO A 191 4.64 -2.90 -5.94
N TYR A 192 5.45 -2.50 -6.93
CA TYR A 192 6.89 -2.70 -6.86
C TYR A 192 7.50 -1.98 -5.65
N VAL A 193 7.22 -0.69 -5.48
CA VAL A 193 7.70 0.12 -4.35
C VAL A 193 7.31 -0.52 -3.01
N LYS A 194 6.05 -0.94 -2.88
CA LYS A 194 5.56 -1.64 -1.68
C LYS A 194 6.23 -3.00 -1.49
N SER A 195 6.48 -3.76 -2.56
CA SER A 195 7.16 -5.06 -2.49
C SER A 195 8.58 -4.96 -1.94
N GLN A 196 9.25 -3.82 -2.19
CA GLN A 196 10.57 -3.51 -1.66
C GLN A 196 10.52 -2.96 -0.22
N GLY A 197 9.34 -2.88 0.42
CA GLY A 197 9.17 -2.41 1.79
C GLY A 197 9.13 -0.89 1.97
N TYR A 198 8.99 -0.13 0.88
CA TYR A 198 8.89 1.33 0.95
C TYR A 198 7.43 1.78 0.99
N GLN A 199 7.10 2.56 2.01
CA GLN A 199 5.77 3.15 2.15
C GLN A 199 5.58 4.40 1.29
N ALA A 200 6.68 5.04 0.91
CA ALA A 200 6.66 6.26 0.13
C ALA A 200 7.82 6.30 -0.87
N ILE A 201 7.62 7.05 -1.94
CA ILE A 201 8.62 7.43 -2.92
C ILE A 201 9.14 8.80 -2.50
N ARG A 202 10.41 8.87 -2.11
CA ARG A 202 11.05 10.11 -1.65
C ARG A 202 11.02 11.18 -2.72
N ALA A 203 11.33 10.79 -3.95
CA ALA A 203 11.30 11.67 -5.10
C ALA A 203 11.01 10.90 -6.38
N ALA A 204 10.27 11.49 -7.29
CA ALA A 204 10.23 11.10 -8.69
C ALA A 204 10.85 12.20 -9.54
N VAL A 205 11.60 11.82 -10.54
CA VAL A 205 12.22 12.71 -11.53
C VAL A 205 11.63 12.36 -12.88
N ILE A 206 11.04 13.31 -13.56
CA ILE A 206 10.62 13.18 -14.95
C ILE A 206 11.72 13.75 -15.82
N THR A 207 12.32 12.92 -16.68
CA THR A 207 13.42 13.36 -17.52
C THR A 207 12.95 14.29 -18.62
N HIS A 208 11.81 14.01 -19.24
CA HIS A 208 11.10 14.84 -20.20
C HIS A 208 9.60 14.50 -20.22
N LEU A 209 8.78 15.35 -20.81
CA LEU A 209 7.32 15.28 -20.68
C LEU A 209 6.64 14.59 -21.88
N ASP A 210 7.15 13.42 -22.25
CA ASP A 210 6.42 12.51 -23.12
C ASP A 210 5.67 11.48 -22.29
N SER A 211 4.48 11.06 -22.72
CA SER A 211 3.54 10.26 -21.92
C SER A 211 4.13 8.94 -21.43
N ASP A 212 5.04 8.37 -22.17
CA ASP A 212 5.75 7.13 -21.85
C ASP A 212 6.83 7.28 -20.77
N HIS A 213 7.08 8.52 -20.30
CA HIS A 213 7.97 8.82 -19.18
C HIS A 213 7.26 9.30 -17.93
N TYR A 214 6.08 9.93 -18.04
CA TYR A 214 5.45 10.53 -16.87
C TYR A 214 4.05 10.00 -16.52
N SER A 215 3.36 9.27 -17.41
CA SER A 215 1.95 8.89 -17.20
C SER A 215 1.70 8.13 -15.89
N GLY A 216 2.55 7.18 -15.54
CA GLY A 216 2.42 6.44 -14.28
C GLY A 216 2.81 7.27 -13.05
N ILE A 217 3.76 8.23 -13.17
CA ILE A 217 4.05 9.17 -12.07
C ILE A 217 2.84 10.04 -11.80
N LYS A 218 2.17 10.53 -12.84
CA LYS A 218 0.92 11.27 -12.73
C LYS A 218 -0.15 10.48 -11.95
N GLU A 219 -0.32 9.19 -12.24
CA GLU A 219 -1.23 8.29 -11.52
C GLU A 219 -0.87 8.11 -10.03
N LEU A 220 0.38 8.32 -9.65
CA LEU A 220 0.83 8.24 -8.25
C LEU A 220 0.54 9.50 -7.44
N LEU A 221 0.29 10.67 -8.06
CA LEU A 221 0.05 11.92 -7.35
C LEU A 221 -1.10 11.82 -6.33
N PRO A 222 -2.30 11.26 -6.67
CA PRO A 222 -3.40 11.16 -5.72
C PRO A 222 -3.18 10.12 -4.62
N SER A 223 -2.17 9.25 -4.74
CA SER A 223 -1.93 8.15 -3.80
C SER A 223 -1.34 8.60 -2.46
N GLY A 224 -0.73 9.78 -2.38
CA GLY A 224 0.04 10.27 -1.24
C GLY A 224 1.39 9.55 -1.04
N MET A 225 1.74 8.62 -1.92
CA MET A 225 3.03 7.91 -1.87
C MET A 225 4.19 8.79 -2.31
N LEU A 226 3.98 9.71 -3.26
CA LEU A 226 5.03 10.58 -3.79
C LEU A 226 5.25 11.79 -2.89
N LYS A 227 6.48 11.98 -2.41
CA LYS A 227 6.83 13.07 -1.49
C LYS A 227 7.37 14.31 -2.18
N ARG A 228 7.94 14.18 -3.36
CA ARG A 228 8.45 15.29 -4.19
C ARG A 228 8.51 14.89 -5.65
N LEU A 229 8.21 15.83 -6.53
CA LEU A 229 8.33 15.67 -7.97
C LEU A 229 9.35 16.66 -8.52
N TYR A 230 10.31 16.16 -9.30
CA TYR A 230 11.28 16.96 -10.02
C TYR A 230 10.99 16.97 -11.51
N LEU A 231 11.00 18.15 -12.09
CA LEU A 231 10.77 18.41 -13.51
C LEU A 231 12.01 19.06 -14.15
N PRO A 232 12.25 18.88 -15.46
CA PRO A 232 13.33 19.58 -16.16
C PRO A 232 13.02 21.07 -16.23
N ARG A 233 14.04 21.91 -16.09
CA ARG A 233 13.92 23.36 -16.26
C ARG A 233 14.00 23.72 -17.78
N VAL A 234 12.87 23.53 -18.46
CA VAL A 234 12.71 23.75 -19.90
C VAL A 234 11.49 24.64 -20.16
N LYS A 235 11.29 25.03 -21.43
CA LYS A 235 10.10 25.80 -21.85
C LYS A 235 8.84 24.93 -21.56
N LYS A 236 7.87 25.51 -20.85
CA LYS A 236 6.64 24.84 -20.49
C LYS A 236 5.71 24.67 -21.67
N ASP A 237 5.25 23.48 -21.91
CA ASP A 237 4.16 23.13 -22.81
C ASP A 237 2.89 22.76 -22.03
N ASN A 238 1.84 22.31 -22.71
CA ASN A 238 0.58 21.94 -22.09
C ASN A 238 0.72 20.78 -21.11
N ALA A 239 1.52 19.75 -21.45
CA ALA A 239 1.76 18.60 -20.58
C ALA A 239 2.50 19.03 -19.30
N TYR A 240 3.43 19.94 -19.43
CA TYR A 240 4.17 20.52 -18.32
C TYR A 240 3.25 21.26 -17.35
N MET A 241 2.38 22.13 -17.88
CA MET A 241 1.41 22.88 -17.06
C MET A 241 0.39 21.99 -16.40
N GLU A 242 -0.02 20.90 -17.06
CA GLU A 242 -0.96 19.91 -16.52
C GLU A 242 -0.36 19.18 -15.33
N ILE A 243 0.86 18.64 -15.44
CA ILE A 243 1.51 17.90 -14.35
C ILE A 243 1.81 18.81 -13.14
N GLU A 244 2.20 20.06 -13.38
CA GLU A 244 2.38 21.05 -12.31
C GLU A 244 1.07 21.28 -11.54
N LYS A 245 -0.02 21.54 -12.25
CA LYS A 245 -1.34 21.79 -11.67
C LYS A 245 -1.83 20.58 -10.86
N GLU A 246 -1.63 19.37 -11.36
CA GLU A 246 -2.01 18.17 -10.62
C GLU A 246 -1.12 17.96 -9.38
N ALA A 247 0.19 18.18 -9.48
CA ALA A 247 1.07 18.10 -8.33
C ALA A 247 0.67 19.11 -7.24
N GLU A 248 0.30 20.32 -7.60
CA GLU A 248 -0.25 21.33 -6.67
C GLU A 248 -1.57 20.88 -6.05
N GLN A 249 -2.48 20.35 -6.86
CA GLN A 249 -3.78 19.83 -6.38
C GLN A 249 -3.62 18.75 -5.31
N TYR A 250 -2.63 17.87 -5.46
CA TYR A 250 -2.36 16.79 -4.51
C TYR A 250 -1.27 17.15 -3.48
N HIS A 251 -0.89 18.44 -3.40
CA HIS A 251 0.10 18.95 -2.45
C HIS A 251 1.46 18.24 -2.53
N VAL A 252 1.88 17.85 -3.74
CA VAL A 252 3.21 17.29 -3.97
C VAL A 252 4.18 18.41 -4.30
N PRO A 253 5.21 18.65 -3.47
CA PRO A 253 6.19 19.70 -3.71
C PRO A 253 6.94 19.50 -5.02
N LEU A 254 7.05 20.56 -5.81
CA LEU A 254 7.79 20.57 -7.07
C LEU A 254 9.24 21.04 -6.88
N GLY A 255 10.12 20.51 -7.68
CA GLY A 255 11.49 20.98 -7.85
C GLY A 255 11.85 21.01 -9.34
N TYR A 256 12.79 21.88 -9.72
CA TYR A 256 13.20 22.04 -11.11
C TYR A 256 14.69 21.80 -11.26
N LEU A 257 15.05 20.91 -12.17
CA LEU A 257 16.43 20.49 -12.36
C LEU A 257 16.98 20.96 -13.73
N SER A 258 18.23 21.31 -13.70
CA SER A 258 19.07 21.61 -14.89
C SER A 258 20.51 21.25 -14.54
N MET A 259 21.40 21.30 -15.50
CA MET A 259 22.84 21.03 -15.32
C MET A 259 23.39 21.71 -14.06
N GLY A 260 24.07 20.93 -13.21
CA GLY A 260 24.64 21.38 -11.94
C GLY A 260 23.68 21.33 -10.74
N SER A 261 22.38 21.08 -10.97
CA SER A 261 21.44 20.86 -9.86
C SER A 261 21.78 19.58 -9.13
N LYS A 262 21.77 19.60 -7.77
CA LYS A 262 22.05 18.44 -6.93
C LYS A 262 20.92 18.21 -5.96
N PHE A 263 20.60 16.95 -5.71
CA PHE A 263 19.78 16.54 -4.59
C PHE A 263 20.37 15.27 -3.97
N SER A 264 20.19 15.09 -2.67
CA SER A 264 20.91 14.08 -1.92
C SER A 264 20.06 13.49 -0.79
N GLY A 265 20.45 12.31 -0.35
CA GLY A 265 20.06 11.71 0.91
C GLY A 265 21.22 11.68 1.90
N THR A 266 21.21 10.73 2.82
CA THR A 266 22.23 10.62 3.88
C THR A 266 23.60 10.20 3.30
N ASP A 267 23.62 9.19 2.41
CA ASP A 267 24.87 8.58 1.91
C ASP A 267 24.90 8.48 0.39
N TRP A 268 24.07 9.25 -0.29
CA TRP A 268 24.03 9.31 -1.75
C TRP A 268 23.73 10.71 -2.23
N SER A 269 24.17 11.02 -3.45
CA SER A 269 23.83 12.25 -4.14
C SER A 269 23.62 12.00 -5.62
N MET A 270 22.70 12.75 -6.23
CA MET A 270 22.47 12.78 -7.66
C MET A 270 22.74 14.19 -8.18
N GLU A 271 23.54 14.29 -9.21
CA GLU A 271 23.85 15.52 -9.90
C GLU A 271 23.30 15.49 -11.32
N CYS A 272 22.58 16.53 -11.70
CA CYS A 272 22.08 16.69 -13.05
C CYS A 272 23.21 17.17 -13.97
N LEU A 273 23.52 16.40 -14.98
CA LEU A 273 24.59 16.65 -15.95
C LEU A 273 24.08 17.32 -17.22
N HIS A 274 22.78 17.26 -17.51
CA HIS A 274 22.11 17.79 -18.67
C HIS A 274 20.62 18.03 -18.38
N PRO A 275 19.94 19.01 -19.02
CA PRO A 275 20.42 20.01 -19.98
C PRO A 275 21.04 21.25 -19.30
N LYS A 276 21.78 22.04 -20.04
CA LYS A 276 22.15 23.39 -19.60
C LYS A 276 20.90 24.25 -19.43
N PRO A 277 20.88 25.20 -18.49
CA PRO A 277 19.76 26.13 -18.33
C PRO A 277 19.51 26.89 -19.64
N ASP A 278 18.22 27.13 -19.92
CA ASP A 278 17.78 27.99 -21.04
C ASP A 278 18.26 27.58 -22.45
N THR A 279 18.60 26.33 -22.65
CA THR A 279 18.82 25.80 -23.99
C THR A 279 17.46 25.65 -24.67
N GLY A 280 17.26 26.25 -25.82
CA GLY A 280 16.07 26.09 -26.67
C GLY A 280 15.97 24.70 -27.32
N LEU A 281 16.38 23.63 -26.59
CA LEU A 281 16.38 22.25 -27.05
C LEU A 281 14.96 21.70 -27.16
N GLU A 282 14.71 20.85 -28.12
CA GLU A 282 13.48 20.06 -28.22
C GLU A 282 13.38 19.08 -27.09
N LYS A 283 12.13 18.62 -26.76
CA LYS A 283 11.79 17.80 -25.60
C LYS A 283 12.78 16.67 -25.29
N ASN A 284 13.01 15.78 -26.24
CA ASN A 284 13.89 14.61 -26.02
C ASN A 284 15.38 15.01 -25.91
N SER A 285 15.79 16.05 -26.64
CA SER A 285 17.15 16.60 -26.55
C SER A 285 17.40 17.34 -25.23
N ALA A 286 16.35 17.66 -24.48
CA ALA A 286 16.40 18.31 -23.17
C ALA A 286 16.15 17.35 -22.01
N SER A 287 16.21 16.03 -22.22
CA SER A 287 16.05 15.02 -21.17
C SER A 287 17.09 15.17 -20.07
N LEU A 288 16.66 15.03 -18.82
CA LEU A 288 17.57 15.06 -17.67
C LEU A 288 18.51 13.85 -17.70
N VAL A 289 19.79 14.11 -17.46
CA VAL A 289 20.83 13.09 -17.31
C VAL A 289 21.52 13.28 -15.96
N PHE A 290 21.76 12.18 -15.25
CA PHE A 290 22.32 12.18 -13.89
C PHE A 290 23.60 11.37 -13.83
#